data_c0ba4b268d3ed5c8fa4b57c431ea008a
#
_entry.id   c0ba4b268d3ed5c8fa4b57c431ea008a
#
_cell.length_a   1.000
_cell.length_b   1.000
_cell.length_c   1.000
_cell.angle_alpha   90.00
_cell.angle_beta   90.00
_cell.angle_gamma   90.00
#
_symmetry.space_group_name_H-M   'P 1'
#
loop_
_entity.id
_entity.type
_entity.pdbx_description
1 polymer ?
#
loop_
_entity_poly.entity_id
_entity_poly.type
_entity_poly.pdbx_seq_one_letter_code
_entity_poly.pdbx_strand_id
1 'polypeptide(L)'
;LWVLPVDEQLRPAGPAELLIGRGEDPRALVLGDRLLVFYCVIDRDEADAVAGSTMMLAEFALADGRPTLLQAFGLPKNPLQLAAAGDRGAVWEKNWVPFEISPTQVGLIYSHDPWHVIALDCDPARDARRFVGHFPGPSLSWRHGHIRGGTPPLPYGDDQLITFFHASAVVGSRKVYAVGACCFDRAAPYTPRAITREPLLLAPYNSGAHRFGWPFAGSVVFPLGAQH
;
A
#
# COMPACT_ATOMS: atom_id res chain seq x y z
N LEU A 1 3.46 6.83 -12.51
CA LEU A 1 2.70 5.58 -12.55
C LEU A 1 2.09 5.40 -13.91
N TRP A 2 2.10 4.19 -14.41
CA TRP A 2 1.55 3.81 -15.70
C TRP A 2 0.41 2.83 -15.50
N VAL A 3 -0.61 2.89 -16.36
CA VAL A 3 -1.67 1.89 -16.46
C VAL A 3 -1.49 1.12 -17.76
N LEU A 4 -1.62 -0.19 -17.67
CA LEU A 4 -1.63 -1.10 -18.81
C LEU A 4 -2.98 -1.81 -18.83
N PRO A 5 -3.84 -1.59 -19.83
CA PRO A 5 -5.04 -2.39 -20.01
C PRO A 5 -4.67 -3.86 -20.26
N VAL A 6 -5.36 -4.75 -19.58
CA VAL A 6 -5.18 -6.21 -19.74
C VAL A 6 -6.53 -6.88 -19.96
N ASP A 7 -6.53 -8.01 -20.66
CA ASP A 7 -7.72 -8.86 -20.80
C ASP A 7 -7.89 -9.77 -19.56
N GLU A 8 -8.93 -10.59 -19.56
CA GLU A 8 -9.24 -11.55 -18.47
C GLU A 8 -8.11 -12.58 -18.22
N GLN A 9 -7.26 -12.81 -19.19
CA GLN A 9 -6.08 -13.68 -19.09
C GLN A 9 -4.81 -12.89 -18.73
N LEU A 10 -4.93 -11.63 -18.28
CA LEU A 10 -3.85 -10.70 -17.91
C LEU A 10 -2.85 -10.43 -19.07
N ARG A 11 -3.29 -10.53 -20.33
CA ARG A 11 -2.49 -10.17 -21.51
C ARG A 11 -2.75 -8.69 -21.86
N PRO A 12 -1.74 -7.96 -22.34
CA PRO A 12 -1.92 -6.58 -22.78
C PRO A 12 -3.05 -6.45 -23.80
N ALA A 13 -4.05 -5.62 -23.50
CA ALA A 13 -5.21 -5.32 -24.35
C ALA A 13 -5.12 -3.93 -25.00
N GLY A 14 -4.05 -3.19 -24.74
CA GLY A 14 -3.80 -1.85 -25.29
C GLY A 14 -2.43 -1.34 -24.93
N PRO A 15 -2.07 -0.11 -25.35
CA PRO A 15 -0.83 0.52 -24.96
C PRO A 15 -0.83 0.90 -23.48
N ALA A 16 0.36 0.95 -22.87
CA ALA A 16 0.53 1.56 -21.55
C ALA A 16 0.37 3.08 -21.64
N GLU A 17 -0.39 3.64 -20.72
CA GLU A 17 -0.67 5.08 -20.64
C GLU A 17 -0.12 5.63 -19.32
N LEU A 18 0.42 6.87 -19.35
CA LEU A 18 0.88 7.55 -18.15
C LEU A 18 -0.34 8.05 -17.35
N LEU A 19 -0.56 7.47 -16.18
CA LEU A 19 -1.67 7.81 -15.30
C LEU A 19 -1.31 8.95 -14.33
N ILE A 20 -0.13 8.86 -13.70
CA ILE A 20 0.38 9.82 -12.71
C ILE A 20 1.86 10.07 -12.98
N GLY A 21 2.24 11.34 -13.18
CA GLY A 21 3.60 11.70 -13.59
C GLY A 21 4.69 11.41 -12.54
N ARG A 22 4.35 11.49 -11.25
CA ARG A 22 5.29 11.28 -10.15
C ARG A 22 4.64 10.47 -9.04
N GLY A 23 5.30 9.42 -8.60
CA GLY A 23 4.85 8.58 -7.49
C GLY A 23 5.41 7.17 -7.57
N GLU A 24 5.36 6.45 -6.47
CA GLU A 24 5.79 5.05 -6.35
C GLU A 24 4.80 4.22 -5.52
N ASP A 25 4.93 2.91 -5.58
CA ASP A 25 4.21 1.93 -4.77
C ASP A 25 2.66 2.08 -4.81
N PRO A 26 2.02 2.11 -6.01
CA PRO A 26 0.58 2.31 -6.12
C PRO A 26 -0.23 1.14 -5.55
N ARG A 27 -1.37 1.45 -4.94
CA ARG A 27 -2.43 0.52 -4.55
C ARG A 27 -3.74 1.03 -5.09
N ALA A 28 -4.46 0.21 -5.82
CA ALA A 28 -5.71 0.59 -6.46
C ALA A 28 -6.91 -0.06 -5.75
N LEU A 29 -7.99 0.68 -5.64
CA LEU A 29 -9.27 0.23 -5.12
C LEU A 29 -10.38 0.79 -5.99
N VAL A 30 -11.28 -0.07 -6.47
CA VAL A 30 -12.54 0.37 -7.10
C VAL A 30 -13.56 0.57 -6.00
N LEU A 31 -14.16 1.76 -5.94
CA LEU A 31 -15.18 2.14 -4.98
C LEU A 31 -16.38 2.74 -5.73
N GLY A 32 -17.42 1.91 -5.94
CA GLY A 32 -18.52 2.26 -6.82
C GLY A 32 -18.05 2.44 -8.28
N ASP A 33 -18.28 3.60 -8.85
CA ASP A 33 -17.87 4.00 -10.21
C ASP A 33 -16.52 4.72 -10.27
N ARG A 34 -15.79 4.76 -9.15
CA ARG A 34 -14.49 5.43 -9.03
C ARG A 34 -13.36 4.44 -8.86
N LEU A 35 -12.22 4.74 -9.49
CA LEU A 35 -10.95 4.13 -9.20
C LEU A 35 -10.15 5.05 -8.28
N LEU A 36 -9.80 4.56 -7.11
CA LEU A 36 -8.97 5.23 -6.12
C LEU A 36 -7.55 4.65 -6.20
N VAL A 37 -6.54 5.49 -6.42
CA VAL A 37 -5.14 5.08 -6.47
C VAL A 37 -4.39 5.75 -5.32
N PHE A 38 -3.98 4.95 -4.35
CA PHE A 38 -3.14 5.37 -3.23
C PHE A 38 -1.68 5.15 -3.63
N TYR A 39 -0.84 6.17 -3.53
CA TYR A 39 0.56 6.10 -3.91
C TYR A 39 1.41 7.01 -3.04
N CYS A 40 2.70 6.83 -3.07
CA CYS A 40 3.65 7.59 -2.25
C CYS A 40 4.43 8.57 -3.14
N VAL A 41 4.68 9.76 -2.64
CA VAL A 41 5.61 10.73 -3.21
C VAL A 41 6.73 10.98 -2.20
N ILE A 42 7.95 10.94 -2.68
CA ILE A 42 9.12 11.29 -1.86
C ILE A 42 9.19 12.80 -1.71
N ASP A 43 9.16 13.25 -0.46
CA ASP A 43 9.32 14.65 -0.10
C ASP A 43 10.83 15.02 -0.18
N ARG A 44 11.11 16.19 -0.70
CA ARG A 44 12.46 16.74 -0.77
C ARG A 44 12.48 18.11 -0.14
N ASP A 45 13.59 18.45 0.49
CA ASP A 45 13.82 19.78 1.04
C ASP A 45 14.33 20.77 -0.04
N GLU A 46 14.62 21.99 0.37
CA GLU A 46 15.12 23.05 -0.51
C GLU A 46 16.49 22.72 -1.14
N ALA A 47 17.25 21.82 -0.54
CA ALA A 47 18.55 21.34 -1.05
C ALA A 47 18.40 20.06 -1.91
N ASP A 48 17.16 19.68 -2.28
CA ASP A 48 16.83 18.45 -3.01
C ASP A 48 17.17 17.15 -2.24
N ALA A 49 17.45 17.24 -0.95
CA ALA A 49 17.68 16.07 -0.10
C ALA A 49 16.33 15.43 0.30
N VAL A 50 16.36 14.11 0.52
CA VAL A 50 15.15 13.38 0.89
C VAL A 50 14.73 13.75 2.31
N ALA A 51 13.54 14.32 2.47
CA ALA A 51 12.97 14.82 3.72
C ALA A 51 11.85 13.96 4.29
N GLY A 52 11.41 12.93 3.57
CA GLY A 52 10.34 12.05 4.00
C GLY A 52 9.51 11.50 2.84
N SER A 53 8.28 11.10 3.13
CA SER A 53 7.32 10.74 2.10
C SER A 53 5.90 11.06 2.53
N THR A 54 5.06 11.37 1.54
CA THR A 54 3.64 11.69 1.70
C THR A 54 2.80 10.69 0.92
N MET A 55 1.76 10.14 1.56
CA MET A 55 0.76 9.36 0.86
C MET A 55 -0.18 10.29 0.09
N MET A 56 -0.41 9.94 -1.16
CA MET A 56 -1.29 10.63 -2.07
C MET A 56 -2.49 9.76 -2.39
N LEU A 57 -3.61 10.39 -2.71
CA LEU A 57 -4.78 9.76 -3.29
C LEU A 57 -5.09 10.45 -4.62
N ALA A 58 -5.17 9.68 -5.69
CA ALA A 58 -5.74 10.12 -6.96
C ALA A 58 -7.08 9.40 -7.18
N GLU A 59 -8.09 10.17 -7.54
CA GLU A 59 -9.43 9.68 -7.84
C GLU A 59 -9.71 9.81 -9.34
N PHE A 60 -10.20 8.74 -9.91
CA PHE A 60 -10.54 8.66 -11.33
C PHE A 60 -12.00 8.22 -11.49
N ALA A 61 -12.70 8.81 -12.46
CA ALA A 61 -13.91 8.23 -12.97
C ALA A 61 -13.56 7.05 -13.89
N LEU A 62 -14.34 5.99 -13.81
CA LEU A 62 -14.26 4.84 -14.71
C LEU A 62 -15.39 4.97 -15.75
N ALA A 63 -15.06 5.46 -16.94
CA ALA A 63 -16.00 5.50 -18.06
C ALA A 63 -15.48 4.57 -19.17
N ASP A 64 -16.30 3.62 -19.58
CA ASP A 64 -15.96 2.64 -20.62
C ASP A 64 -14.63 1.90 -20.34
N GLY A 65 -14.37 1.60 -19.05
CA GLY A 65 -13.14 0.94 -18.60
C GLY A 65 -11.87 1.79 -18.64
N ARG A 66 -12.00 3.10 -18.94
CA ARG A 66 -10.87 4.03 -18.98
C ARG A 66 -10.90 4.97 -17.78
N PRO A 67 -9.77 5.07 -17.04
CA PRO A 67 -9.66 5.98 -15.92
C PRO A 67 -9.46 7.43 -16.41
N THR A 68 -10.31 8.34 -15.99
CA THR A 68 -10.16 9.78 -16.21
C THR A 68 -9.91 10.45 -14.87
N LEU A 69 -8.78 11.12 -14.72
CA LEU A 69 -8.41 11.79 -13.47
C LEU A 69 -9.42 12.89 -13.12
N LEU A 70 -10.02 12.78 -11.94
CA LEU A 70 -10.90 13.79 -11.36
C LEU A 70 -10.10 14.74 -10.48
N GLN A 71 -9.31 14.19 -9.55
CA GLN A 71 -8.51 14.97 -8.60
C GLN A 71 -7.38 14.14 -8.01
N ALA A 72 -6.34 14.81 -7.51
CA ALA A 72 -5.28 14.20 -6.74
C ALA A 72 -4.82 15.14 -5.62
N PHE A 73 -4.59 14.60 -4.44
CA PHE A 73 -4.22 15.38 -3.26
C PHE A 73 -3.40 14.55 -2.27
N GLY A 74 -2.63 15.26 -1.43
CA GLY A 74 -1.91 14.65 -0.32
C GLY A 74 -2.85 14.26 0.82
N LEU A 75 -2.68 13.06 1.35
CA LEU A 75 -3.38 12.64 2.56
C LEU A 75 -2.71 13.27 3.79
N PRO A 76 -3.49 13.58 4.85
CA PRO A 76 -2.93 14.06 6.10
C PRO A 76 -1.90 13.07 6.65
N LYS A 77 -0.78 13.57 7.16
CA LYS A 77 0.18 12.74 7.89
C LYS A 77 -0.46 12.25 9.18
N ASN A 78 -0.20 10.98 9.52
CA ASN A 78 -0.78 10.40 10.73
C ASN A 78 -0.23 11.11 11.98
N PRO A 79 -1.09 11.60 12.89
CA PRO A 79 -0.66 12.24 14.13
C PRO A 79 0.27 11.36 14.99
N LEU A 80 0.13 10.03 14.94
CA LEU A 80 1.00 9.11 15.66
C LEU A 80 2.43 9.12 15.11
N GLN A 81 2.59 9.22 13.80
CA GLN A 81 3.90 9.35 13.16
C GLN A 81 4.52 10.73 13.42
N LEU A 82 3.72 11.79 13.39
CA LEU A 82 4.17 13.13 13.72
C LEU A 82 4.67 13.20 15.17
N ALA A 83 3.94 12.60 16.10
CA ALA A 83 4.34 12.53 17.51
C ALA A 83 5.63 11.70 17.71
N ALA A 84 5.80 10.60 16.97
CA ALA A 84 6.99 9.74 17.06
C ALA A 84 8.22 10.35 16.39
N ALA A 85 8.05 11.18 15.35
CA ALA A 85 9.14 11.84 14.63
C ALA A 85 9.81 12.93 15.48
N GLY A 86 9.04 13.60 16.37
CA GLY A 86 9.53 14.72 17.17
C GLY A 86 10.21 15.77 16.28
N ASP A 87 11.24 16.44 16.84
CA ASP A 87 12.03 17.45 16.11
C ASP A 87 12.97 16.88 15.02
N ARG A 88 12.99 15.55 14.82
CA ARG A 88 13.85 14.90 13.81
C ARG A 88 13.28 14.94 12.39
N GLY A 89 12.12 15.49 12.20
CA GLY A 89 11.61 16.07 10.95
C GLY A 89 11.12 15.13 9.87
N ALA A 90 11.73 14.01 9.58
CA ALA A 90 11.34 13.16 8.46
C ALA A 90 10.20 12.20 8.84
N VAL A 91 9.03 12.39 8.28
CA VAL A 91 7.89 11.45 8.41
C VAL A 91 7.78 10.63 7.13
N TRP A 92 7.85 9.30 7.30
CA TRP A 92 7.79 8.34 6.21
C TRP A 92 6.44 7.66 6.17
N GLU A 93 5.57 8.13 5.29
CA GLU A 93 4.25 7.55 5.05
C GLU A 93 4.28 6.71 3.78
N LYS A 94 4.22 5.39 3.94
CA LYS A 94 4.34 4.42 2.84
C LYS A 94 3.48 3.20 3.07
N ASN A 95 3.17 2.50 1.96
CA ASN A 95 2.62 1.15 1.95
C ASN A 95 1.28 1.00 2.67
N TRP A 96 0.46 2.05 2.70
CA TRP A 96 -0.91 1.94 3.18
C TRP A 96 -1.72 1.10 2.21
N VAL A 97 -2.53 0.20 2.74
CA VAL A 97 -3.26 -0.78 1.95
C VAL A 97 -4.76 -0.49 2.03
N PRO A 98 -5.38 -0.05 0.92
CA PRO A 98 -6.79 0.32 0.92
C PRO A 98 -7.71 -0.89 0.83
N PHE A 99 -8.88 -0.80 1.47
CA PHE A 99 -10.03 -1.69 1.30
C PHE A 99 -11.34 -0.96 1.53
N GLU A 100 -12.42 -1.47 0.96
CA GLU A 100 -13.74 -0.87 1.11
C GLU A 100 -14.31 -1.15 2.51
N ILE A 101 -14.74 -0.08 3.20
CA ILE A 101 -15.59 -0.16 4.40
C ILE A 101 -17.06 0.05 4.02
N SER A 102 -17.32 1.07 3.20
CA SER A 102 -18.63 1.43 2.70
C SER A 102 -18.50 2.19 1.37
N PRO A 103 -19.58 2.49 0.65
CA PRO A 103 -19.50 3.25 -0.61
C PRO A 103 -18.83 4.63 -0.49
N THR A 104 -18.70 5.16 0.72
CA THR A 104 -18.09 6.47 0.99
C THR A 104 -16.90 6.43 1.96
N GLN A 105 -16.49 5.23 2.40
CA GLN A 105 -15.39 5.09 3.35
C GLN A 105 -14.41 3.99 2.93
N VAL A 106 -13.14 4.30 3.03
CA VAL A 106 -12.02 3.39 2.77
C VAL A 106 -11.29 3.11 4.06
N GLY A 107 -11.08 1.83 4.36
CA GLY A 107 -10.12 1.37 5.35
C GLY A 107 -8.71 1.39 4.76
N LEU A 108 -7.75 1.83 5.55
CA LEU A 108 -6.33 1.82 5.21
C LEU A 108 -5.61 0.98 6.27
N ILE A 109 -5.08 -0.19 5.90
CA ILE A 109 -4.12 -0.87 6.77
C ILE A 109 -2.88 0.00 6.78
N TYR A 110 -2.74 0.79 7.84
CA TYR A 110 -1.67 1.75 8.02
C TYR A 110 -0.36 1.08 8.41
N SER A 111 -0.45 0.11 9.31
CA SER A 111 0.67 -0.70 9.82
C SER A 111 0.20 -2.11 10.13
N HIS A 112 1.09 -3.09 9.96
CA HIS A 112 0.86 -4.47 10.36
C HIS A 112 1.49 -4.80 11.73
N ASP A 113 2.53 -4.05 12.12
CA ASP A 113 3.22 -4.26 13.39
C ASP A 113 3.65 -2.91 14.00
N PRO A 114 2.94 -2.44 15.03
CA PRO A 114 1.65 -2.92 15.52
C PRO A 114 0.54 -2.77 14.46
N TRP A 115 -0.52 -3.56 14.58
CA TRP A 115 -1.65 -3.49 13.66
C TRP A 115 -2.45 -2.21 13.86
N HIS A 116 -2.60 -1.45 12.78
CA HIS A 116 -3.40 -0.23 12.76
C HIS A 116 -4.21 -0.13 11.47
N VAL A 117 -5.51 0.07 11.60
CA VAL A 117 -6.39 0.44 10.50
C VAL A 117 -6.89 1.86 10.73
N ILE A 118 -6.89 2.67 9.68
CA ILE A 118 -7.44 4.02 9.67
C ILE A 118 -8.61 4.06 8.70
N ALA A 119 -9.74 4.65 9.10
CA ALA A 119 -10.84 4.91 8.19
C ALA A 119 -10.71 6.31 7.58
N LEU A 120 -10.79 6.38 6.26
CA LEU A 120 -10.76 7.61 5.46
C LEU A 120 -12.15 7.87 4.88
N ASP A 121 -12.65 9.09 5.08
CA ASP A 121 -13.86 9.59 4.42
C ASP A 121 -13.53 9.90 2.95
N CYS A 122 -14.18 9.21 2.04
CA CYS A 122 -14.04 9.35 0.59
C CYS A 122 -15.37 9.73 -0.06
N ASP A 123 -16.29 10.36 0.69
CA ASP A 123 -17.55 10.87 0.17
C ASP A 123 -17.30 11.89 -0.96
N PRO A 124 -17.74 11.64 -2.21
CA PRO A 124 -17.50 12.54 -3.33
C PRO A 124 -18.20 13.90 -3.16
N ALA A 125 -19.20 14.00 -2.29
CA ALA A 125 -19.87 15.26 -2.00
C ALA A 125 -19.05 16.18 -1.08
N ARG A 126 -17.87 15.74 -0.62
CA ARG A 126 -17.00 16.52 0.26
C ARG A 126 -15.72 16.93 -0.46
N ASP A 127 -15.30 18.16 -0.27
CA ASP A 127 -14.10 18.72 -0.90
C ASP A 127 -12.79 18.20 -0.29
N ALA A 128 -12.83 17.71 0.97
CA ALA A 128 -11.63 17.27 1.66
C ALA A 128 -11.75 15.82 2.16
N ARG A 129 -10.65 15.08 2.06
CA ARG A 129 -10.49 13.73 2.62
C ARG A 129 -9.96 13.85 4.04
N ARG A 130 -10.58 13.13 4.99
CA ARG A 130 -10.21 13.17 6.41
C ARG A 130 -10.27 11.79 7.04
N PHE A 131 -9.44 11.56 8.02
CA PHE A 131 -9.55 10.37 8.85
C PHE A 131 -10.76 10.50 9.78
N VAL A 132 -11.60 9.46 9.77
CA VAL A 132 -12.87 9.41 10.56
C VAL A 132 -12.87 8.27 11.57
N GLY A 133 -11.85 7.43 11.59
CA GLY A 133 -11.69 6.34 12.55
C GLY A 133 -10.26 5.85 12.63
N HIS A 134 -9.92 5.26 13.79
CA HIS A 134 -8.64 4.59 14.03
C HIS A 134 -8.88 3.34 14.87
N PHE A 135 -8.43 2.21 14.39
CA PHE A 135 -8.64 0.88 14.96
C PHE A 135 -7.28 0.22 15.24
N PRO A 136 -6.74 0.41 16.46
CA PRO A 136 -5.52 -0.26 16.88
C PRO A 136 -5.78 -1.72 17.17
N GLY A 137 -4.79 -2.56 16.89
CA GLY A 137 -4.82 -3.98 17.17
C GLY A 137 -3.51 -4.50 17.76
N PRO A 138 -3.35 -5.81 17.88
CA PRO A 138 -2.15 -6.43 18.45
C PRO A 138 -0.94 -6.22 17.53
N SER A 139 0.24 -6.43 18.11
CA SER A 139 1.49 -6.55 17.34
C SER A 139 1.51 -7.85 16.56
N LEU A 140 1.83 -7.79 15.28
CA LEU A 140 1.99 -8.94 14.40
C LEU A 140 3.48 -9.14 14.07
N SER A 141 4.25 -9.56 15.07
CA SER A 141 5.66 -9.85 14.82
C SER A 141 5.82 -11.08 13.90
N TRP A 142 6.65 -10.97 12.89
CA TRP A 142 6.94 -12.05 11.96
C TRP A 142 8.45 -12.32 11.90
N ARG A 143 8.85 -13.57 12.14
CA ARG A 143 10.26 -13.96 12.28
C ARG A 143 11.12 -13.72 11.03
N HIS A 144 10.47 -13.47 9.87
CA HIS A 144 11.16 -13.27 8.58
C HIS A 144 11.37 -11.79 8.23
N GLY A 145 11.16 -10.87 9.18
CA GLY A 145 11.47 -9.46 9.03
C GLY A 145 10.34 -8.50 9.35
N HIS A 146 10.62 -7.22 9.18
CA HIS A 146 9.66 -6.16 9.41
C HIS A 146 8.59 -6.13 8.32
N ILE A 147 7.34 -6.28 8.74
CA ILE A 147 6.17 -6.36 7.86
C ILE A 147 5.78 -4.97 7.35
N ARG A 148 5.44 -4.90 6.06
CA ARG A 148 4.90 -3.71 5.40
C ARG A 148 3.77 -4.10 4.47
N GLY A 149 2.85 -3.16 4.21
CA GLY A 149 1.69 -3.39 3.36
C GLY A 149 2.04 -3.81 1.94
N GLY A 150 1.21 -4.65 1.38
CA GLY A 150 1.35 -5.21 0.04
C GLY A 150 0.08 -5.03 -0.78
N THR A 151 -0.72 -6.09 -0.98
CA THR A 151 -1.91 -6.04 -1.82
C THR A 151 -3.13 -5.48 -1.10
N PRO A 152 -4.02 -4.75 -1.79
CA PRO A 152 -5.40 -4.61 -1.33
C PRO A 152 -5.99 -5.97 -0.93
N PRO A 153 -6.78 -6.03 0.15
CA PRO A 153 -7.33 -7.29 0.62
C PRO A 153 -8.39 -7.85 -0.32
N LEU A 154 -8.46 -9.17 -0.36
CA LEU A 154 -9.51 -9.94 -1.03
C LEU A 154 -10.47 -10.55 -0.02
N PRO A 155 -11.72 -10.83 -0.37
CA PRO A 155 -12.61 -11.64 0.45
C PRO A 155 -11.99 -13.00 0.79
N TYR A 156 -12.13 -13.43 2.03
CA TYR A 156 -11.67 -14.72 2.53
C TYR A 156 -12.70 -15.33 3.47
N GLY A 157 -13.45 -16.29 2.96
CA GLY A 157 -14.65 -16.78 3.66
C GLY A 157 -15.74 -15.68 3.70
N ASP A 158 -16.66 -15.82 4.67
CA ASP A 158 -17.86 -14.96 4.73
C ASP A 158 -17.60 -13.63 5.45
N ASP A 159 -16.73 -13.63 6.46
CA ASP A 159 -16.55 -12.53 7.41
C ASP A 159 -15.11 -12.00 7.51
N GLN A 160 -14.19 -12.48 6.66
CA GLN A 160 -12.79 -12.11 6.70
C GLN A 160 -12.31 -11.52 5.37
N LEU A 161 -11.18 -10.84 5.47
CA LEU A 161 -10.37 -10.35 4.36
C LEU A 161 -8.96 -10.93 4.48
N ILE A 162 -8.30 -11.19 3.34
CA ILE A 162 -6.90 -11.62 3.28
C ILE A 162 -6.08 -10.61 2.49
N THR A 163 -4.94 -10.21 3.03
CA THR A 163 -3.96 -9.35 2.35
C THR A 163 -2.61 -10.05 2.28
N PHE A 164 -1.89 -9.85 1.18
CA PHE A 164 -0.51 -10.30 1.07
C PHE A 164 0.40 -9.13 1.37
N PHE A 165 1.33 -9.32 2.28
CA PHE A 165 2.30 -8.32 2.71
C PHE A 165 3.71 -8.69 2.26
N HIS A 166 4.61 -7.71 2.22
CA HIS A 166 6.03 -7.98 2.14
C HIS A 166 6.69 -7.72 3.48
N ALA A 167 7.77 -8.42 3.72
CA ALA A 167 8.67 -8.14 4.83
C ALA A 167 10.10 -8.07 4.35
N SER A 168 10.93 -7.37 5.07
CA SER A 168 12.36 -7.32 4.80
C SER A 168 13.18 -7.49 6.07
N ALA A 169 14.24 -8.29 5.96
CA ALA A 169 15.23 -8.49 7.01
C ALA A 169 16.63 -8.25 6.46
N VAL A 170 17.56 -7.91 7.34
CA VAL A 170 18.99 -7.82 7.00
C VAL A 170 19.65 -9.13 7.42
N VAL A 171 20.21 -9.84 6.45
CA VAL A 171 20.96 -11.09 6.65
C VAL A 171 22.40 -10.85 6.19
N GLY A 172 23.31 -10.74 7.15
CA GLY A 172 24.66 -10.28 6.87
C GLY A 172 24.65 -8.82 6.40
N SER A 173 25.22 -8.54 5.23
CA SER A 173 25.22 -7.21 4.59
C SER A 173 24.08 -7.01 3.59
N ARG A 174 23.12 -7.94 3.49
CA ARG A 174 22.10 -7.93 2.44
C ARG A 174 20.70 -7.78 3.00
N LYS A 175 19.87 -7.03 2.28
CA LYS A 175 18.44 -6.94 2.55
C LYS A 175 17.72 -8.05 1.77
N VAL A 176 16.98 -8.90 2.49
CA VAL A 176 16.21 -10.02 1.94
C VAL A 176 14.74 -9.69 2.08
N TYR A 177 13.97 -9.99 1.05
CA TYR A 177 12.53 -9.77 1.01
C TYR A 177 11.77 -11.08 1.00
N ALA A 178 10.64 -11.09 1.67
CA ALA A 178 9.72 -12.22 1.74
C ALA A 178 8.28 -11.73 1.61
N VAL A 179 7.41 -12.58 1.10
CA VAL A 179 5.96 -12.35 1.04
C VAL A 179 5.28 -13.31 2.00
N GLY A 180 4.36 -12.77 2.80
CA GLY A 180 3.43 -13.54 3.62
C GLY A 180 2.00 -13.08 3.41
N ALA A 181 1.05 -13.66 4.13
CA ALA A 181 -0.34 -13.28 4.14
C ALA A 181 -0.87 -13.13 5.56
N CYS A 182 -1.83 -12.24 5.73
CA CYS A 182 -2.55 -12.01 6.97
C CYS A 182 -4.03 -11.97 6.65
N CYS A 183 -4.86 -12.69 7.43
CA CYS A 183 -6.31 -12.52 7.39
C CYS A 183 -6.79 -11.75 8.63
N PHE A 184 -7.85 -10.98 8.44
CA PHE A 184 -8.44 -10.13 9.46
C PHE A 184 -9.96 -10.00 9.26
N ASP A 185 -10.67 -9.57 10.30
CA ASP A 185 -12.11 -9.40 10.24
C ASP A 185 -12.50 -8.32 9.23
N ARG A 186 -13.53 -8.59 8.44
CA ARG A 186 -14.12 -7.61 7.52
C ARG A 186 -14.83 -6.47 8.27
N ALA A 187 -15.38 -6.77 9.45
CA ALA A 187 -16.05 -5.79 10.30
C ALA A 187 -15.09 -5.13 11.29
N ALA A 188 -15.40 -3.89 11.68
CA ALA A 188 -14.67 -3.20 12.73
C ALA A 188 -14.69 -4.02 14.04
N PRO A 189 -13.59 -4.07 14.78
CA PRO A 189 -12.39 -3.25 14.67
C PRO A 189 -11.31 -3.81 13.71
N TYR A 190 -11.65 -4.65 12.74
CA TYR A 190 -10.74 -5.20 11.72
C TYR A 190 -9.60 -6.01 12.33
N THR A 191 -9.92 -6.84 13.31
CA THR A 191 -8.94 -7.57 14.10
C THR A 191 -8.20 -8.61 13.26
N PRO A 192 -6.85 -8.63 13.26
CA PRO A 192 -6.10 -9.69 12.59
C PRO A 192 -6.34 -11.03 13.29
N ARG A 193 -6.56 -12.09 12.50
CA ARG A 193 -6.92 -13.43 12.97
C ARG A 193 -5.81 -14.44 12.81
N ALA A 194 -5.10 -14.35 11.69
CA ALA A 194 -3.98 -15.25 11.42
C ALA A 194 -2.96 -14.58 10.50
N ILE A 195 -1.73 -15.04 10.60
CA ILE A 195 -0.61 -14.67 9.74
C ILE A 195 0.13 -15.94 9.31
N THR A 196 0.62 -15.99 8.10
CA THR A 196 1.42 -17.12 7.64
C THR A 196 2.67 -17.27 8.50
N ARG A 197 2.94 -18.50 8.90
CA ARG A 197 4.12 -18.83 9.73
C ARG A 197 5.40 -18.75 8.89
N GLU A 198 5.34 -19.27 7.67
CA GLU A 198 6.44 -19.30 6.71
C GLU A 198 6.16 -18.36 5.54
N PRO A 199 7.19 -17.87 4.85
CA PRO A 199 7.01 -17.12 3.61
C PRO A 199 6.29 -17.94 2.55
N LEU A 200 5.35 -17.30 1.88
CA LEU A 200 4.72 -17.83 0.67
C LEU A 200 5.67 -17.73 -0.51
N LEU A 201 6.48 -16.68 -0.51
CA LEU A 201 7.48 -16.40 -1.54
C LEU A 201 8.70 -15.74 -0.88
N LEU A 202 9.87 -16.24 -1.24
CA LEU A 202 11.15 -15.60 -0.92
C LEU A 202 11.72 -15.00 -2.19
N ALA A 203 12.25 -13.80 -2.11
CA ALA A 203 13.00 -13.23 -3.22
C ALA A 203 14.19 -14.14 -3.55
N PRO A 204 14.36 -14.56 -4.81
CA PRO A 204 15.44 -15.48 -5.17
C PRO A 204 16.78 -14.82 -4.85
N TYR A 205 17.68 -15.61 -4.31
CA TYR A 205 19.05 -15.19 -4.07
C TYR A 205 19.78 -15.06 -5.42
N ASN A 206 19.84 -13.84 -5.95
CA ASN A 206 20.52 -13.61 -7.22
C ASN A 206 21.88 -12.94 -6.97
N SER A 207 22.96 -13.72 -7.04
CA SER A 207 24.32 -13.25 -6.86
C SER A 207 24.84 -12.35 -8.02
N GLY A 208 24.03 -12.18 -9.08
CA GLY A 208 24.45 -11.53 -10.33
C GLY A 208 23.72 -10.23 -10.72
N ALA A 209 22.75 -9.74 -9.98
CA ALA A 209 21.90 -8.63 -10.41
C ALA A 209 22.43 -7.24 -10.04
N HIS A 210 23.65 -6.89 -10.44
CA HIS A 210 24.12 -5.51 -10.40
C HIS A 210 23.60 -4.65 -11.57
N ARG A 211 22.51 -5.03 -12.26
CA ARG A 211 22.06 -4.36 -13.48
C ARG A 211 21.48 -2.95 -13.30
N PHE A 212 21.18 -2.50 -12.09
CA PHE A 212 20.54 -1.21 -11.85
C PHE A 212 21.30 -0.24 -10.93
N GLY A 213 22.58 -0.51 -10.61
CA GLY A 213 23.41 0.45 -9.84
C GLY A 213 22.95 0.69 -8.39
N TRP A 214 22.00 -0.08 -7.86
CA TRP A 214 21.57 0.03 -6.49
C TRP A 214 22.56 -0.67 -5.57
N PRO A 215 23.07 0.00 -4.51
CA PRO A 215 24.08 -0.57 -3.62
C PRO A 215 23.58 -1.77 -2.78
N PHE A 216 22.29 -2.06 -2.84
CA PHE A 216 21.67 -3.18 -2.14
C PHE A 216 21.30 -4.27 -3.14
N ALA A 217 22.27 -5.08 -3.52
CA ALA A 217 22.08 -6.25 -4.40
C ALA A 217 21.30 -7.37 -3.68
N GLY A 218 20.05 -7.11 -3.35
CA GLY A 218 19.08 -8.10 -2.89
C GLY A 218 17.98 -8.23 -3.93
N SER A 219 17.54 -9.44 -4.21
CA SER A 219 16.31 -9.62 -4.98
C SER A 219 15.14 -9.08 -4.18
N VAL A 220 14.30 -8.27 -4.81
CA VAL A 220 13.10 -7.70 -4.22
C VAL A 220 11.90 -8.47 -4.71
N VAL A 221 11.03 -8.89 -3.80
CA VAL A 221 9.69 -9.37 -4.11
C VAL A 221 8.69 -8.47 -3.41
N PHE A 222 7.72 -7.95 -4.17
CA PHE A 222 6.82 -6.92 -3.70
C PHE A 222 5.40 -7.17 -4.25
N PRO A 223 4.45 -7.66 -3.44
CA PRO A 223 3.08 -7.85 -3.89
C PRO A 223 2.36 -6.50 -3.93
N LEU A 224 1.84 -6.11 -5.10
CA LEU A 224 1.14 -4.83 -5.31
C LEU A 224 -0.35 -5.01 -5.55
N GLY A 225 -0.77 -6.18 -6.01
CA GLY A 225 -2.16 -6.53 -6.28
C GLY A 225 -2.37 -8.03 -6.21
N ALA A 226 -3.60 -8.43 -6.00
CA ALA A 226 -4.07 -9.81 -6.07
C ALA A 226 -5.46 -9.83 -6.69
N GLN A 227 -5.77 -10.91 -7.40
CA GLN A 227 -7.07 -11.15 -8.02
C GLN A 227 -7.54 -12.56 -7.64
N HIS A 228 -8.84 -12.68 -7.44
CA HIS A 228 -9.51 -13.96 -7.16
C HIS A 228 -9.94 -14.61 -8.45
#